data_6e1571dc50af966d60dc1e4e4f87dd05
#
_entry.id   6e1571dc50af966d60dc1e4e4f87dd05
#
_cell.length_a   1.000
_cell.length_b   1.000
_cell.length_c   1.000
_cell.angle_alpha   90.00
_cell.angle_beta   90.00
_cell.angle_gamma   90.00
#
_symmetry.space_group_name_H-M   'P 1'
#
loop_
_entity.id
_entity.type
_entity.pdbx_description
1 polymer ?
#
loop_
_entity_poly.entity_id
_entity_poly.type
_entity_poly.pdbx_seq_one_letter_code
_entity_poly.pdbx_strand_id
1 'polypeptide(L)'
;MTGVQTCALPISKYSPLSFRHFILGSVAIFVYVGVEVGVPNVLQKWLQNPELNVLGSGVNVEAIAGSVAATYWLLMLVGRLLGAMIGSKVSAKSMLMVVSSAGLLLTLGAMFAPNVPVNLPVFNGAEGFGLVNVPVSAALLVLVGLCTSVMWGGIFNLAVEGLGKYTEKASGIFMALVCGGGILPLLQNGIVDLTGGVGYLTSYWVIVAGLAYMLYYALIGSKNVNKDIPVRSEERRVGKE
;
A
#
# COMPACT_ATOMS: atom_id res chain seq x y z
N MET A 1 30.50 19.52 -43.50
CA MET A 1 30.87 18.46 -42.53
C MET A 1 30.08 18.71 -41.26
N THR A 2 28.92 18.06 -41.15
CA THR A 2 28.02 18.21 -40.00
C THR A 2 28.50 17.21 -38.94
N GLY A 3 29.13 17.73 -37.88
CA GLY A 3 29.52 16.95 -36.73
C GLY A 3 28.28 16.42 -36.01
N VAL A 4 28.04 15.11 -36.13
CA VAL A 4 27.10 14.39 -35.28
C VAL A 4 27.69 14.43 -33.86
N GLN A 5 27.20 15.36 -33.04
CA GLN A 5 27.42 15.27 -31.60
C GLN A 5 26.68 14.02 -31.09
N THR A 6 27.42 12.94 -30.95
CA THR A 6 26.95 11.80 -30.16
C THR A 6 26.78 12.29 -28.73
N CYS A 7 25.53 12.54 -28.34
CA CYS A 7 25.13 12.78 -26.95
C CYS A 7 25.36 11.49 -26.17
N ALA A 8 26.62 11.19 -25.86
CA ALA A 8 26.98 10.20 -24.86
C ALA A 8 26.48 10.76 -23.52
N LEU A 9 25.33 10.25 -23.06
CA LEU A 9 24.86 10.54 -21.71
C LEU A 9 26.00 10.22 -20.74
N PRO A 10 26.47 11.15 -19.92
CA PRO A 10 27.53 10.89 -18.97
C PRO A 10 27.09 9.72 -18.08
N ILE A 11 27.87 8.64 -18.10
CA ILE A 11 27.64 7.49 -17.23
C ILE A 11 27.82 8.03 -15.80
N SER A 12 26.69 8.33 -15.16
CA SER A 12 26.71 8.84 -13.79
C SER A 12 27.26 7.72 -12.88
N LYS A 13 28.34 8.02 -12.15
CA LYS A 13 28.96 7.12 -11.18
C LYS A 13 27.97 6.61 -10.11
N TYR A 14 26.89 7.35 -9.88
CA TYR A 14 25.87 7.06 -8.89
C TYR A 14 24.50 6.87 -9.57
N SER A 15 23.67 6.01 -8.97
CA SER A 15 22.30 5.75 -9.39
C SER A 15 21.33 5.98 -8.21
N PRO A 16 20.00 6.02 -8.42
CA PRO A 16 19.04 6.04 -7.32
C PRO A 16 19.26 4.92 -6.30
N LEU A 17 19.70 3.75 -6.77
CA LEU A 17 20.03 2.59 -5.93
C LEU A 17 21.26 2.79 -5.03
N SER A 18 22.02 3.86 -5.20
CA SER A 18 23.11 4.22 -4.30
C SER A 18 22.59 4.84 -2.98
N PHE A 19 21.32 5.20 -2.91
CA PHE A 19 20.69 5.80 -1.73
C PHE A 19 19.94 4.74 -0.93
N ARG A 20 20.37 4.48 0.31
CA ARG A 20 19.78 3.47 1.18
C ARG A 20 18.27 3.70 1.41
N HIS A 21 17.87 4.94 1.69
CA HIS A 21 16.45 5.26 1.93
C HIS A 21 15.59 5.03 0.69
N PHE A 22 16.14 5.20 -0.51
CA PHE A 22 15.45 4.88 -1.75
C PHE A 22 15.28 3.38 -1.95
N ILE A 23 16.31 2.57 -1.69
CA ILE A 23 16.20 1.09 -1.77
C ILE A 23 15.12 0.60 -0.82
N LEU A 24 15.17 1.02 0.44
CA LEU A 24 14.18 0.63 1.44
C LEU A 24 12.77 1.14 1.08
N GLY A 25 12.66 2.35 0.50
CA GLY A 25 11.41 2.90 -0.02
C GLY A 25 10.87 2.11 -1.21
N SER A 26 11.77 1.62 -2.07
CA SER A 26 11.42 0.76 -3.20
C SER A 26 10.85 -0.59 -2.75
N VAL A 27 11.40 -1.18 -1.70
CA VAL A 27 10.81 -2.37 -1.07
C VAL A 27 9.49 -2.00 -0.38
N ALA A 28 9.40 -0.83 0.24
CA ALA A 28 8.17 -0.38 0.90
C ALA A 28 7.01 -0.21 -0.08
N ILE A 29 7.25 0.34 -1.29
CA ILE A 29 6.17 0.46 -2.29
C ILE A 29 5.73 -0.89 -2.83
N PHE A 30 6.67 -1.80 -3.09
CA PHE A 30 6.37 -3.17 -3.51
C PHE A 30 5.45 -3.86 -2.49
N VAL A 31 5.81 -3.81 -1.21
CA VAL A 31 5.03 -4.39 -0.12
C VAL A 31 3.70 -3.68 0.06
N TYR A 32 3.69 -2.33 0.00
CA TYR A 32 2.49 -1.53 0.14
C TYR A 32 1.42 -1.89 -0.90
N VAL A 33 1.79 -1.94 -2.18
CA VAL A 33 0.81 -2.28 -3.24
C VAL A 33 0.28 -3.69 -3.05
N GLY A 34 1.13 -4.59 -2.56
CA GLY A 34 0.70 -5.94 -2.18
C GLY A 34 -0.31 -5.94 -1.04
N VAL A 35 -0.13 -5.10 -0.02
CA VAL A 35 -1.09 -4.92 1.08
C VAL A 35 -2.39 -4.31 0.55
N GLU A 36 -2.30 -3.23 -0.24
CA GLU A 36 -3.45 -2.51 -0.81
C GLU A 36 -4.38 -3.42 -1.58
N VAL A 37 -3.83 -4.30 -2.42
CA VAL A 37 -4.59 -5.23 -3.25
C VAL A 37 -4.94 -6.52 -2.48
N GLY A 38 -4.04 -6.98 -1.64
CA GLY A 38 -4.19 -8.25 -0.92
C GLY A 38 -5.34 -8.24 0.08
N VAL A 39 -5.51 -7.14 0.83
CA VAL A 39 -6.57 -7.03 1.85
C VAL A 39 -7.96 -7.26 1.25
N PRO A 40 -8.43 -6.47 0.26
CA PRO A 40 -9.77 -6.66 -0.29
C PRO A 40 -9.92 -7.96 -1.10
N ASN A 41 -8.85 -8.42 -1.78
CA ASN A 41 -8.89 -9.65 -2.57
C ASN A 41 -9.17 -10.88 -1.70
N VAL A 42 -8.40 -11.05 -0.63
CA VAL A 42 -8.57 -12.19 0.28
C VAL A 42 -9.83 -12.05 1.12
N LEU A 43 -10.20 -10.83 1.53
CA LEU A 43 -11.46 -10.56 2.22
C LEU A 43 -12.66 -10.99 1.38
N GLN A 44 -12.69 -10.60 0.10
CA GLN A 44 -13.79 -10.99 -0.79
C GLN A 44 -13.89 -12.50 -0.95
N LYS A 45 -12.77 -13.20 -1.18
CA LYS A 45 -12.72 -14.66 -1.30
C LYS A 45 -13.15 -15.36 -0.01
N TRP A 46 -12.75 -14.83 1.15
CA TRP A 46 -13.17 -15.36 2.44
C TRP A 46 -14.68 -15.31 2.62
N LEU A 47 -15.29 -14.17 2.30
CA LEU A 47 -16.74 -14.00 2.40
C LEU A 47 -17.50 -14.88 1.39
N GLN A 48 -16.90 -15.15 0.24
CA GLN A 48 -17.50 -16.00 -0.82
C GLN A 48 -17.30 -17.51 -0.62
N ASN A 49 -16.48 -17.91 0.36
CA ASN A 49 -16.20 -19.34 0.55
C ASN A 49 -17.44 -20.10 1.03
N PRO A 50 -17.96 -21.05 0.22
CA PRO A 50 -19.20 -21.77 0.55
C PRO A 50 -19.03 -22.75 1.71
N GLU A 51 -17.81 -23.27 1.94
CA GLU A 51 -17.52 -24.21 3.02
C GLU A 51 -17.56 -23.52 4.39
N LEU A 52 -17.08 -22.27 4.44
CA LEU A 52 -17.06 -21.48 5.68
C LEU A 52 -18.42 -20.83 5.97
N ASN A 53 -19.24 -20.64 4.95
CA ASN A 53 -20.58 -20.03 5.05
C ASN A 53 -20.62 -18.80 5.97
N VAL A 54 -19.64 -17.92 5.82
CA VAL A 54 -19.36 -16.77 6.73
C VAL A 54 -20.54 -15.81 6.83
N LEU A 55 -21.27 -15.62 5.74
CA LEU A 55 -22.42 -14.71 5.64
C LEU A 55 -23.77 -15.39 5.96
N GLY A 56 -23.78 -16.70 6.17
CA GLY A 56 -25.01 -17.48 6.39
C GLY A 56 -25.73 -17.83 5.10
N SER A 57 -26.81 -18.63 5.24
CA SER A 57 -27.64 -19.07 4.12
C SER A 57 -28.74 -18.05 3.79
N GLY A 58 -29.17 -18.04 2.52
CA GLY A 58 -30.30 -17.20 2.08
C GLY A 58 -29.95 -15.77 1.67
N VAL A 59 -28.69 -15.43 1.59
CA VAL A 59 -28.19 -14.12 1.12
C VAL A 59 -27.47 -14.24 -0.22
N ASN A 60 -27.45 -13.16 -1.01
CA ASN A 60 -26.61 -13.09 -2.20
C ASN A 60 -25.16 -12.80 -1.79
N VAL A 61 -24.41 -13.87 -1.54
CA VAL A 61 -23.03 -13.83 -1.04
C VAL A 61 -22.12 -13.04 -1.97
N GLU A 62 -22.27 -13.21 -3.28
CA GLU A 62 -21.43 -12.53 -4.29
C GLU A 62 -21.65 -11.02 -4.27
N ALA A 63 -22.91 -10.59 -4.22
CA ALA A 63 -23.27 -9.17 -4.15
C ALA A 63 -22.77 -8.53 -2.85
N ILE A 64 -22.91 -9.20 -1.70
CA ILE A 64 -22.44 -8.71 -0.41
C ILE A 64 -20.92 -8.61 -0.39
N ALA A 65 -20.21 -9.66 -0.79
CA ALA A 65 -18.75 -9.64 -0.82
C ALA A 65 -18.19 -8.58 -1.78
N GLY A 66 -18.85 -8.40 -2.93
CA GLY A 66 -18.52 -7.33 -3.88
C GLY A 66 -18.74 -5.94 -3.28
N SER A 67 -19.85 -5.71 -2.59
CA SER A 67 -20.15 -4.42 -1.94
C SER A 67 -19.19 -4.12 -0.78
N VAL A 68 -18.77 -5.13 -0.03
CA VAL A 68 -17.75 -5.00 1.03
C VAL A 68 -16.40 -4.59 0.43
N ALA A 69 -15.97 -5.24 -0.66
CA ALA A 69 -14.76 -4.86 -1.37
C ALA A 69 -14.85 -3.45 -1.99
N ALA A 70 -16.00 -3.09 -2.56
CA ALA A 70 -16.24 -1.74 -3.08
C ALA A 70 -16.16 -0.67 -1.98
N THR A 71 -16.64 -0.99 -0.78
CA THR A 71 -16.57 -0.10 0.39
C THR A 71 -15.12 0.12 0.84
N TYR A 72 -14.26 -0.90 0.80
CA TYR A 72 -12.83 -0.76 1.04
C TYR A 72 -12.21 0.29 0.10
N TRP A 73 -12.49 0.19 -1.22
CA TRP A 73 -11.99 1.13 -2.21
C TRP A 73 -12.57 2.53 -2.05
N LEU A 74 -13.84 2.63 -1.66
CA LEU A 74 -14.48 3.91 -1.34
C LEU A 74 -13.82 4.59 -0.14
N LEU A 75 -13.57 3.85 0.95
CA LEU A 75 -12.86 4.37 2.12
C LEU A 75 -11.43 4.81 1.76
N MET A 76 -10.78 4.10 0.85
CA MET A 76 -9.46 4.49 0.35
C MET A 76 -9.53 5.82 -0.43
N LEU A 77 -10.57 6.03 -1.25
CA LEU A 77 -10.80 7.30 -1.94
C LEU A 77 -11.02 8.44 -0.92
N VAL A 78 -11.90 8.23 0.05
CA VAL A 78 -12.17 9.21 1.13
C VAL A 78 -10.89 9.54 1.90
N GLY A 79 -10.11 8.52 2.25
CA GLY A 79 -8.84 8.70 2.94
C GLY A 79 -7.80 9.47 2.14
N ARG A 80 -7.76 9.30 0.81
CA ARG A 80 -6.89 10.11 -0.08
C ARG A 80 -7.30 11.59 -0.07
N LEU A 81 -8.59 11.89 -0.10
CA LEU A 81 -9.09 13.26 -0.02
C LEU A 81 -8.75 13.90 1.33
N LEU A 82 -9.00 13.19 2.44
CA LEU A 82 -8.64 13.65 3.78
C LEU A 82 -7.12 13.82 3.92
N GLY A 83 -6.35 12.88 3.42
CA GLY A 83 -4.88 12.93 3.42
C GLY A 83 -4.32 14.12 2.64
N ALA A 84 -4.93 14.47 1.50
CA ALA A 84 -4.56 15.66 0.74
C ALA A 84 -4.82 16.96 1.52
N MET A 85 -5.94 17.03 2.25
CA MET A 85 -6.27 18.19 3.10
C MET A 85 -5.29 18.35 4.29
N ILE A 86 -4.89 17.24 4.89
CA ILE A 86 -4.02 17.22 6.08
C ILE A 86 -2.54 17.29 5.69
N GLY A 87 -2.17 16.80 4.51
CA GLY A 87 -0.78 16.67 4.05
C GLY A 87 0.01 17.97 3.96
N SER A 88 -0.66 19.12 3.89
CA SER A 88 -0.03 20.45 3.99
C SER A 88 0.45 20.80 5.40
N LYS A 89 -0.13 20.17 6.44
CA LYS A 89 0.11 20.47 7.86
C LYS A 89 0.92 19.38 8.58
N VAL A 90 0.95 18.17 8.05
CA VAL A 90 1.56 17.00 8.69
C VAL A 90 2.64 16.43 7.79
N SER A 91 3.81 16.09 8.36
CA SER A 91 4.91 15.51 7.59
C SER A 91 4.53 14.13 7.04
N ALA A 92 5.01 13.80 5.84
CA ALA A 92 4.81 12.49 5.21
C ALA A 92 5.24 11.33 6.13
N LYS A 93 6.32 11.54 6.89
CA LYS A 93 6.82 10.58 7.87
C LYS A 93 5.82 10.33 9.00
N SER A 94 5.30 11.39 9.63
CA SER A 94 4.34 11.27 10.73
C SER A 94 3.03 10.64 10.26
N MET A 95 2.56 11.03 9.06
CA MET A 95 1.37 10.46 8.46
C MET A 95 1.54 8.96 8.21
N LEU A 96 2.66 8.55 7.60
CA LEU A 96 2.96 7.14 7.34
C LEU A 96 3.06 6.33 8.64
N MET A 97 3.69 6.87 9.70
CA MET A 97 3.75 6.21 11.02
C MET A 97 2.35 5.94 11.59
N VAL A 98 1.49 6.96 11.60
CA VAL A 98 0.14 6.85 12.19
C VAL A 98 -0.69 5.82 11.41
N VAL A 99 -0.74 5.93 10.08
CA VAL A 99 -1.59 5.03 9.28
C VAL A 99 -1.05 3.59 9.26
N SER A 100 0.29 3.39 9.29
CA SER A 100 0.86 2.04 9.38
C SER A 100 0.57 1.40 10.73
N SER A 101 0.66 2.17 11.83
CA SER A 101 0.33 1.67 13.17
C SER A 101 -1.17 1.36 13.29
N ALA A 102 -2.04 2.25 12.79
CA ALA A 102 -3.49 2.03 12.81
C ALA A 102 -3.88 0.81 11.96
N GLY A 103 -3.34 0.70 10.73
CA GLY A 103 -3.57 -0.46 9.86
C GLY A 103 -3.11 -1.77 10.49
N LEU A 104 -1.95 -1.76 11.16
CA LEU A 104 -1.42 -2.92 11.88
C LEU A 104 -2.37 -3.36 13.01
N LEU A 105 -2.84 -2.41 13.82
CA LEU A 105 -3.79 -2.70 14.91
C LEU A 105 -5.13 -3.21 14.38
N LEU A 106 -5.66 -2.60 13.31
CA LEU A 106 -6.91 -3.04 12.68
C LEU A 106 -6.78 -4.45 12.11
N THR A 107 -5.67 -4.76 11.44
CA THR A 107 -5.43 -6.10 10.85
C THR A 107 -5.28 -7.15 11.95
N LEU A 108 -4.49 -6.88 12.99
CA LEU A 108 -4.37 -7.78 14.14
C LEU A 108 -5.72 -7.93 14.85
N GLY A 109 -6.44 -6.83 15.07
CA GLY A 109 -7.78 -6.87 15.62
C GLY A 109 -8.72 -7.76 14.81
N ALA A 110 -8.67 -7.66 13.48
CA ALA A 110 -9.49 -8.50 12.59
C ALA A 110 -9.14 -9.99 12.69
N MET A 111 -7.85 -10.32 12.80
CA MET A 111 -7.39 -11.72 12.90
C MET A 111 -7.84 -12.42 14.19
N PHE A 112 -7.91 -11.68 15.30
CA PHE A 112 -8.24 -12.20 16.62
C PHE A 112 -9.65 -11.83 17.09
N ALA A 113 -10.43 -11.11 16.26
CA ALA A 113 -11.78 -10.71 16.61
C ALA A 113 -12.70 -11.91 16.78
N PRO A 114 -13.61 -11.87 17.76
CA PRO A 114 -14.64 -12.89 17.88
C PRO A 114 -15.57 -12.86 16.66
N ASN A 115 -16.13 -14.03 16.30
CA ASN A 115 -17.06 -14.14 15.19
C ASN A 115 -18.46 -13.58 15.59
N VAL A 116 -18.51 -12.25 15.73
CA VAL A 116 -19.75 -11.53 16.06
C VAL A 116 -20.21 -10.79 14.80
N PRO A 117 -21.49 -10.95 14.42
CA PRO A 117 -22.05 -10.22 13.30
C PRO A 117 -22.24 -8.74 13.64
N VAL A 118 -21.92 -7.86 12.69
CA VAL A 118 -22.13 -6.42 12.76
C VAL A 118 -22.76 -5.90 11.48
N ASN A 119 -23.61 -4.89 11.61
CA ASN A 119 -24.18 -4.21 10.45
C ASN A 119 -23.17 -3.21 9.91
N LEU A 120 -22.59 -3.52 8.75
CA LEU A 120 -21.66 -2.65 8.04
C LEU A 120 -22.41 -1.83 6.98
N PRO A 121 -22.29 -0.50 6.97
CA PRO A 121 -22.72 0.29 5.82
C PRO A 121 -21.80 0.00 4.65
N VAL A 122 -22.37 -0.50 3.55
CA VAL A 122 -21.63 -0.82 2.32
C VAL A 122 -22.15 0.02 1.17
N PHE A 123 -21.25 0.28 0.23
CA PHE A 123 -21.57 0.92 -1.03
C PHE A 123 -21.91 -0.14 -2.08
N ASN A 124 -23.17 -0.15 -2.50
CA ASN A 124 -23.64 -0.95 -3.63
C ASN A 124 -23.88 0.01 -4.81
N GLY A 125 -22.96 0.05 -5.75
CA GLY A 125 -22.91 1.04 -6.82
C GLY A 125 -24.22 1.33 -7.56
N ALA A 126 -25.16 0.37 -7.63
CA ALA A 126 -26.45 0.52 -8.29
C ALA A 126 -27.53 1.13 -7.36
N GLU A 127 -27.49 0.82 -6.08
CA GLU A 127 -28.55 1.14 -5.11
C GLU A 127 -28.11 2.18 -4.05
N GLY A 128 -26.83 2.61 -4.11
CA GLY A 128 -26.26 3.55 -3.15
C GLY A 128 -25.72 2.84 -1.90
N PHE A 129 -26.05 3.36 -0.72
CA PHE A 129 -25.59 2.79 0.55
C PHE A 129 -26.65 1.84 1.14
N GLY A 130 -26.22 0.65 1.53
CA GLY A 130 -27.03 -0.33 2.24
C GLY A 130 -26.35 -0.81 3.52
N LEU A 131 -27.11 -1.51 4.38
CA LEU A 131 -26.57 -2.19 5.56
C LEU A 131 -26.50 -3.68 5.28
N VAL A 132 -25.33 -4.27 5.47
CA VAL A 132 -25.12 -5.72 5.37
C VAL A 132 -24.57 -6.26 6.68
N ASN A 133 -25.00 -7.49 7.01
CA ASN A 133 -24.53 -8.17 8.20
C ASN A 133 -23.26 -8.96 7.84
N VAL A 134 -22.14 -8.61 8.45
CA VAL A 134 -20.81 -9.22 8.22
C VAL A 134 -20.10 -9.48 9.54
N PRO A 135 -19.13 -10.41 9.61
CA PRO A 135 -18.29 -10.56 10.80
C PRO A 135 -17.54 -9.28 11.13
N VAL A 136 -17.32 -9.00 12.40
CA VAL A 136 -16.54 -7.85 12.87
C VAL A 136 -15.13 -7.81 12.25
N SER A 137 -14.53 -8.98 11.99
CA SER A 137 -13.25 -9.11 11.28
C SER A 137 -13.32 -8.47 9.90
N ALA A 138 -14.38 -8.69 9.13
CA ALA A 138 -14.56 -8.09 7.81
C ALA A 138 -14.69 -6.55 7.91
N ALA A 139 -15.45 -6.06 8.88
CA ALA A 139 -15.59 -4.62 9.11
C ALA A 139 -14.25 -3.94 9.45
N LEU A 140 -13.42 -4.58 10.30
CA LEU A 140 -12.09 -4.07 10.63
C LEU A 140 -11.16 -4.07 9.42
N LEU A 141 -11.21 -5.12 8.58
CA LEU A 141 -10.41 -5.18 7.34
C LEU A 141 -10.83 -4.11 6.32
N VAL A 142 -12.12 -3.79 6.23
CA VAL A 142 -12.59 -2.69 5.38
C VAL A 142 -12.03 -1.35 5.84
N LEU A 143 -11.92 -1.12 7.16
CA LEU A 143 -11.31 0.11 7.71
C LEU A 143 -9.81 0.23 7.40
N VAL A 144 -9.10 -0.86 7.12
CA VAL A 144 -7.70 -0.81 6.68
C VAL A 144 -7.57 0.00 5.39
N GLY A 145 -8.59 0.03 4.52
CA GLY A 145 -8.63 0.84 3.31
C GLY A 145 -8.41 2.34 3.58
N LEU A 146 -8.92 2.84 4.70
CA LEU A 146 -8.66 4.23 5.12
C LEU A 146 -7.16 4.45 5.46
N CYS A 147 -6.53 3.46 6.10
CA CYS A 147 -5.12 3.53 6.47
C CYS A 147 -4.20 3.45 5.24
N THR A 148 -4.48 2.54 4.29
CA THR A 148 -3.67 2.38 3.07
C THR A 148 -3.75 3.58 2.13
N SER A 149 -4.78 4.39 2.22
CA SER A 149 -5.12 5.49 1.31
C SER A 149 -3.99 6.51 1.07
N VAL A 150 -3.25 6.87 2.09
CA VAL A 150 -2.20 7.92 2.06
C VAL A 150 -0.78 7.34 2.04
N MET A 151 -0.63 6.02 2.16
CA MET A 151 0.70 5.40 2.27
C MET A 151 1.52 5.55 1.00
N TRP A 152 0.91 5.44 -0.20
CA TRP A 152 1.60 5.62 -1.47
C TRP A 152 2.37 6.93 -1.51
N GLY A 153 1.67 8.06 -1.34
CA GLY A 153 2.27 9.39 -1.37
C GLY A 153 3.33 9.58 -0.29
N GLY A 154 3.07 9.05 0.91
CA GLY A 154 4.01 9.09 2.03
C GLY A 154 5.30 8.35 1.72
N ILE A 155 5.23 7.12 1.22
CA ILE A 155 6.39 6.30 0.86
C ILE A 155 7.16 6.94 -0.29
N PHE A 156 6.46 7.39 -1.35
CA PHE A 156 7.09 8.02 -2.51
C PHE A 156 7.86 9.28 -2.10
N ASN A 157 7.22 10.20 -1.37
CA ASN A 157 7.85 11.45 -0.95
C ASN A 157 9.13 11.19 -0.12
N LEU A 158 9.07 10.24 0.81
CA LEU A 158 10.23 9.86 1.63
C LEU A 158 11.32 9.16 0.82
N ALA A 159 10.95 8.37 -0.19
CA ALA A 159 11.90 7.63 -1.02
C ALA A 159 12.69 8.54 -1.96
N VAL A 160 12.05 9.59 -2.50
CA VAL A 160 12.69 10.51 -3.46
C VAL A 160 13.32 11.72 -2.78
N GLU A 161 13.15 11.87 -1.47
CA GLU A 161 13.68 13.01 -0.72
C GLU A 161 15.20 13.09 -0.85
N GLY A 162 15.69 14.25 -1.35
CA GLY A 162 17.12 14.49 -1.49
C GLY A 162 17.83 13.78 -2.64
N LEU A 163 17.11 13.14 -3.58
CA LEU A 163 17.69 12.49 -4.75
C LEU A 163 18.10 13.47 -5.86
N GLY A 164 17.52 14.68 -5.91
CA GLY A 164 17.83 15.71 -6.91
C GLY A 164 17.75 15.18 -8.34
N LYS A 165 18.87 15.23 -9.11
CA LYS A 165 18.93 14.78 -10.52
C LYS A 165 18.60 13.29 -10.75
N TYR A 166 18.58 12.49 -9.70
CA TYR A 166 18.26 11.06 -9.80
C TYR A 166 16.77 10.75 -9.63
N THR A 167 15.94 11.76 -9.29
CA THR A 167 14.50 11.57 -9.02
C THR A 167 13.74 11.00 -10.20
N GLU A 168 14.06 11.42 -11.43
CA GLU A 168 13.39 10.92 -12.65
C GLU A 168 13.60 9.40 -12.82
N LYS A 169 14.85 8.94 -12.72
CA LYS A 169 15.19 7.50 -12.80
C LYS A 169 14.61 6.73 -11.62
N ALA A 170 14.61 7.34 -10.44
CA ALA A 170 14.02 6.77 -9.23
C ALA A 170 12.52 6.51 -9.41
N SER A 171 11.79 7.47 -9.98
CA SER A 171 10.35 7.33 -10.26
C SER A 171 10.05 6.17 -11.20
N GLY A 172 10.88 5.94 -12.23
CA GLY A 172 10.73 4.79 -13.12
C GLY A 172 10.90 3.45 -12.40
N ILE A 173 11.94 3.32 -11.56
CA ILE A 173 12.17 2.12 -10.75
C ILE A 173 11.00 1.89 -9.79
N PHE A 174 10.52 2.97 -9.16
CA PHE A 174 9.42 2.93 -8.20
C PHE A 174 8.13 2.40 -8.85
N MET A 175 7.82 2.85 -10.08
CA MET A 175 6.67 2.38 -10.83
C MET A 175 6.78 0.91 -11.24
N ALA A 176 7.98 0.41 -11.54
CA ALA A 176 8.17 -1.01 -11.84
C ALA A 176 7.86 -1.91 -10.64
N LEU A 177 8.07 -1.42 -9.40
CA LEU A 177 7.86 -2.17 -8.17
C LEU A 177 6.38 -2.26 -7.73
N VAL A 178 5.47 -1.60 -8.45
CA VAL A 178 4.00 -1.78 -8.30
C VAL A 178 3.58 -3.24 -8.53
N CYS A 179 4.40 -4.04 -9.21
CA CYS A 179 4.17 -5.49 -9.41
C CYS A 179 3.96 -6.27 -8.09
N GLY A 180 4.33 -5.71 -6.94
CA GLY A 180 4.02 -6.27 -5.62
C GLY A 180 2.53 -6.55 -5.40
N GLY A 181 1.63 -5.77 -6.05
CA GLY A 181 0.19 -5.99 -6.04
C GLY A 181 -0.27 -7.28 -6.71
N GLY A 182 0.55 -7.87 -7.58
CA GLY A 182 0.31 -9.21 -8.11
C GLY A 182 0.92 -10.32 -7.24
N ILE A 183 2.04 -10.06 -6.59
CA ILE A 183 2.84 -11.09 -5.91
C ILE A 183 2.34 -11.39 -4.49
N LEU A 184 2.09 -10.36 -3.66
CA LEU A 184 1.66 -10.59 -2.27
C LEU A 184 0.30 -11.29 -2.16
N PRO A 185 -0.73 -10.96 -2.96
CA PRO A 185 -1.98 -11.70 -2.94
C PRO A 185 -1.80 -13.19 -3.32
N LEU A 186 -0.84 -13.52 -4.19
CA LEU A 186 -0.51 -14.93 -4.49
C LEU A 186 0.04 -15.63 -3.26
N LEU A 187 0.93 -14.98 -2.50
CA LEU A 187 1.45 -15.54 -1.25
C LEU A 187 0.35 -15.76 -0.22
N GLN A 188 -0.59 -14.80 -0.08
CA GLN A 188 -1.74 -14.95 0.81
C GLN A 188 -2.63 -16.12 0.40
N ASN A 189 -2.99 -16.21 -0.89
CA ASN A 189 -3.81 -17.32 -1.39
C ASN A 189 -3.08 -18.65 -1.26
N GLY A 190 -1.76 -18.70 -1.47
CA GLY A 190 -0.96 -19.91 -1.22
C GLY A 190 -1.04 -20.38 0.23
N ILE A 191 -1.06 -19.47 1.21
CA ILE A 191 -1.28 -19.83 2.62
C ILE A 191 -2.69 -20.40 2.83
N VAL A 192 -3.71 -19.81 2.20
CA VAL A 192 -5.09 -20.33 2.25
C VAL A 192 -5.14 -21.75 1.69
N ASP A 193 -4.51 -22.00 0.54
CA ASP A 193 -4.48 -23.32 -0.10
C ASP A 193 -3.74 -24.34 0.78
N LEU A 194 -2.60 -23.97 1.37
CA LEU A 194 -1.84 -24.83 2.28
C LEU A 194 -2.59 -25.17 3.57
N THR A 195 -3.55 -24.34 3.96
CA THR A 195 -4.42 -24.59 5.13
C THR A 195 -5.74 -25.28 4.78
N GLY A 196 -5.82 -25.86 3.59
CA GLY A 196 -7.03 -26.59 3.14
C GLY A 196 -8.21 -25.67 2.81
N GLY A 197 -7.96 -24.44 2.40
CA GLY A 197 -9.02 -23.49 2.01
C GLY A 197 -9.74 -22.80 3.17
N VAL A 198 -9.27 -22.95 4.41
CA VAL A 198 -9.93 -22.37 5.60
C VAL A 198 -9.11 -21.26 6.27
N GLY A 199 -7.83 -21.14 5.97
CA GLY A 199 -6.87 -20.24 6.64
C GLY A 199 -6.88 -18.79 6.14
N TYR A 200 -8.02 -18.23 5.74
CA TYR A 200 -8.10 -16.86 5.23
C TYR A 200 -7.54 -15.84 6.21
N LEU A 201 -8.01 -15.84 7.46
CA LEU A 201 -7.52 -14.90 8.47
C LEU A 201 -6.04 -15.14 8.82
N THR A 202 -5.58 -16.40 8.77
CA THR A 202 -4.16 -16.74 8.96
C THR A 202 -3.28 -16.13 7.88
N SER A 203 -3.76 -16.05 6.63
CA SER A 203 -3.00 -15.45 5.53
C SER A 203 -2.69 -13.96 5.75
N TYR A 204 -3.44 -13.27 6.62
CA TYR A 204 -3.20 -11.86 6.95
C TYR A 204 -1.89 -11.62 7.73
N TRP A 205 -1.19 -12.66 8.19
CA TRP A 205 0.18 -12.49 8.68
C TRP A 205 1.12 -11.89 7.62
N VAL A 206 0.88 -12.14 6.34
CA VAL A 206 1.60 -11.47 5.24
C VAL A 206 1.36 -9.96 5.27
N ILE A 207 0.11 -9.55 5.49
CA ILE A 207 -0.28 -8.12 5.60
C ILE A 207 0.32 -7.49 6.85
N VAL A 208 0.27 -8.18 7.99
CA VAL A 208 0.90 -7.74 9.26
C VAL A 208 2.39 -7.49 9.07
N ALA A 209 3.11 -8.43 8.44
CA ALA A 209 4.53 -8.26 8.12
C ALA A 209 4.77 -7.06 7.21
N GLY A 210 3.91 -6.86 6.20
CA GLY A 210 3.97 -5.71 5.29
C GLY A 210 3.76 -4.38 6.01
N LEU A 211 2.73 -4.27 6.84
CA LEU A 211 2.43 -3.07 7.63
C LEU A 211 3.53 -2.76 8.65
N ALA A 212 4.08 -3.79 9.30
CA ALA A 212 5.23 -3.67 10.20
C ALA A 212 6.48 -3.14 9.45
N TYR A 213 6.72 -3.62 8.22
CA TYR A 213 7.80 -3.11 7.39
C TYR A 213 7.59 -1.64 7.02
N MET A 214 6.37 -1.21 6.67
CA MET A 214 6.07 0.19 6.38
C MET A 214 6.28 1.08 7.61
N LEU A 215 5.91 0.60 8.79
CA LEU A 215 6.18 1.30 10.06
C LEU A 215 7.70 1.41 10.32
N TYR A 216 8.46 0.33 10.13
CA TYR A 216 9.92 0.35 10.20
C TYR A 216 10.52 1.35 9.20
N TYR A 217 10.04 1.37 7.95
CA TYR A 217 10.48 2.32 6.94
C TYR A 217 10.21 3.76 7.37
N ALA A 218 9.03 4.06 7.88
CA ALA A 218 8.69 5.39 8.38
C ALA A 218 9.59 5.83 9.55
N LEU A 219 9.88 4.94 10.48
CA LEU A 219 10.66 5.25 11.69
C LEU A 219 12.16 5.43 11.39
N ILE A 220 12.74 4.49 10.67
CA ILE A 220 14.20 4.33 10.53
C ILE A 220 14.65 4.36 9.06
N GLY A 221 13.96 3.62 8.19
CA GLY A 221 14.40 3.37 6.81
C GLY A 221 14.39 4.59 5.92
N SER A 222 13.52 5.56 6.18
CA SER A 222 13.34 6.78 5.39
C SER A 222 14.45 7.82 5.60
N LYS A 223 15.34 7.64 6.58
CA LYS A 223 16.44 8.61 6.83
C LYS A 223 17.46 8.59 5.69
N ASN A 224 17.70 9.75 5.08
CA ASN A 224 18.79 9.90 4.11
C ASN A 224 20.13 9.94 4.85
N VAL A 225 20.92 8.87 4.69
CA VAL A 225 22.26 8.73 5.26
C VAL A 225 23.37 8.98 4.23
N ASN A 226 23.04 9.04 2.94
CA ASN A 226 23.98 9.18 1.83
C ASN A 226 24.13 10.64 1.37
N LYS A 227 24.48 11.52 2.29
CA LYS A 227 24.58 12.98 2.05
C LYS A 227 25.79 13.38 1.17
N ASP A 228 26.77 12.49 1.02
CA ASP A 228 28.00 12.75 0.28
C ASP A 228 27.84 12.58 -1.24
N ILE A 229 26.68 12.05 -1.69
CA ILE A 229 26.42 11.86 -3.12
C ILE A 229 25.99 13.20 -3.75
N PRO A 230 26.65 13.67 -4.84
CA PRO A 230 26.30 14.92 -5.49
C PRO A 230 24.95 14.82 -6.20
N VAL A 231 23.97 15.57 -5.73
CA VAL A 231 22.58 15.56 -6.21
C VAL A 231 22.23 16.75 -7.12
N ARG A 232 23.09 17.78 -7.19
CA ARG A 232 22.89 18.94 -8.07
C ARG A 232 23.22 18.58 -9.52
N SER A 233 22.38 19.02 -10.46
CA SER A 233 22.72 18.99 -11.89
C SER A 233 23.84 20.01 -12.16
N GLU A 234 24.82 19.63 -12.99
CA GLU A 234 25.94 20.51 -13.37
C GLU A 234 25.50 21.68 -14.27
N GLU A 235 24.29 21.66 -14.80
CA GLU A 235 23.75 22.69 -15.70
C GLU A 235 23.76 24.13 -15.12
N ARG A 236 23.85 24.28 -13.80
CA ARG A 236 23.99 25.63 -13.19
C ARG A 236 25.41 26.20 -13.19
N ARG A 237 26.42 25.45 -13.64
CA ARG A 237 27.81 25.97 -13.73
C ARG A 237 28.11 26.73 -15.03
N VAL A 238 27.42 26.38 -16.12
CA VAL A 238 27.66 26.95 -17.47
C VAL A 238 27.08 28.35 -17.66
N GLY A 239 26.24 28.82 -16.77
CA GLY A 239 25.60 30.16 -16.88
C GLY A 239 26.21 31.25 -15.99
N LYS A 240 27.45 31.07 -15.48
CA LYS A 240 28.17 32.05 -14.62
C LYS A 240 29.62 32.30 -15.02
N GLU A 241 29.99 32.00 -16.27
CA GLU A 241 31.22 32.48 -16.88
C GLU A 241 30.94 33.56 -17.92
#